data_5f47dc2dc5e21219df57e6f667221966
#
_entry.id   5f47dc2dc5e21219df57e6f667221966
#
_cell.length_a   1.000
_cell.length_b   1.000
_cell.length_c   1.000
_cell.angle_alpha   90.00
_cell.angle_beta   90.00
_cell.angle_gamma   90.00
#
_symmetry.space_group_name_H-M   'P 1'
#
loop_
_entity.id
_entity.type
_entity.pdbx_description
1 polymer ?
#
loop_
_entity_poly.entity_id
_entity_poly.type
_entity_poly.pdbx_seq_one_letter_code
_entity_poly.pdbx_strand_id
1 'polypeptide(L)'
;QGKILTQTRHIVDNDSTQVKLLPFNFIKRGRDNSRSINPVFLLSPGERIYGCGESFTSLNKVGQKVNISVVDPQGPETDGMYKPVPFYFSNRGYGFFMHTSAPTTADFGASYIGAQRLFMGDEVMDFFIFFGEPKDILDQYTHVTGKSPMLPLWTFGTWMSRISYFSQKEGLEIAHQLRNNHIPADVIHFDTGWFGVDWQCDYEFSKDRFKDPVGMLKTLKKEGFHTCLWQLPYFTPKNRYFHELVDEGMAVRNANGTLNYEDAVLDLSNPKTISWYQDKIAHLIKQGVSVIKCDFGEAAPYDGLYASGKTGFYEHNLYPLRYNQALWQAVKSNSEEQEGVIWARSAWAGSQRYPLHWGGDAATNEVGSVGMLGDLRGGLSFGLSGFSFWSHDMGGFVTQSPDDLYRRWLPFGFLSSHTRAHGAPPTEPWLIGKDFTDAFRTCAEMKYQLMPYVFTQAKECSDKGLP
;
A
#
# COMPACT_ATOMS: atom_id res chain seq x y z
N GLN A 1 -14.57 32.67 9.74
CA GLN A 1 -15.11 32.00 10.95
C GLN A 1 -16.13 30.96 10.50
N GLY A 2 -15.98 29.73 10.96
CA GLY A 2 -16.96 28.67 10.73
C GLY A 2 -18.21 28.83 11.58
N LYS A 3 -19.35 28.44 11.04
CA LYS A 3 -20.61 28.43 11.78
C LYS A 3 -21.12 26.99 11.88
N ILE A 4 -21.40 26.53 13.06
CA ILE A 4 -22.08 25.27 13.28
C ILE A 4 -23.54 25.46 12.97
N LEU A 5 -24.07 24.73 11.99
CA LEU A 5 -25.44 24.82 11.54
C LEU A 5 -26.36 23.79 12.19
N THR A 6 -25.77 22.70 12.72
CA THR A 6 -26.50 21.67 13.46
C THR A 6 -25.78 21.38 14.75
N GLN A 7 -26.49 21.44 15.85
CA GLN A 7 -25.93 21.21 17.18
C GLN A 7 -26.89 20.39 18.00
N THR A 8 -26.33 19.46 18.71
CA THR A 8 -27.07 18.64 19.67
C THR A 8 -27.17 19.30 21.04
N ARG A 9 -26.22 20.15 21.39
CA ARG A 9 -26.07 20.73 22.72
C ARG A 9 -27.17 21.72 23.15
N HIS A 10 -27.95 22.23 22.19
CA HIS A 10 -29.00 23.19 22.47
C HIS A 10 -30.37 22.56 22.62
N ILE A 11 -30.45 21.28 22.45
CA ILE A 11 -31.70 20.54 22.65
C ILE A 11 -31.60 19.93 24.05
N VAL A 12 -31.49 20.78 25.03
CA VAL A 12 -31.63 20.38 26.41
C VAL A 12 -33.05 20.69 26.78
N ASP A 13 -33.78 19.69 26.94
CA ASP A 13 -35.08 19.88 27.48
C ASP A 13 -35.17 19.26 28.83
N ASN A 14 -35.81 19.97 29.68
CA ASN A 14 -36.12 19.59 31.05
C ASN A 14 -37.39 18.75 31.07
N ASP A 15 -38.00 18.57 29.94
CA ASP A 15 -39.20 17.79 29.82
C ASP A 15 -38.92 16.33 29.56
N SER A 16 -39.87 15.52 29.87
CA SER A 16 -39.91 14.09 29.59
C SER A 16 -39.91 13.73 28.10
N THR A 17 -39.90 14.70 27.20
CA THR A 17 -39.76 14.50 25.75
C THR A 17 -38.34 14.17 25.40
N GLN A 18 -38.05 12.92 25.16
CA GLN A 18 -36.77 12.50 24.62
C GLN A 18 -36.62 12.98 23.17
N VAL A 19 -35.92 14.08 22.98
CA VAL A 19 -35.49 14.49 21.65
C VAL A 19 -34.33 13.59 21.25
N LYS A 20 -34.57 12.72 20.28
CA LYS A 20 -33.51 11.92 19.66
C LYS A 20 -32.66 12.85 18.81
N LEU A 21 -31.49 13.18 19.31
CA LEU A 21 -30.52 13.99 18.60
C LEU A 21 -29.78 13.13 17.57
N LEU A 22 -29.71 13.63 16.34
CA LEU A 22 -28.82 13.03 15.36
C LEU A 22 -27.38 13.35 15.75
N PRO A 23 -26.46 12.37 15.71
CA PRO A 23 -25.07 12.56 16.09
C PRO A 23 -24.26 13.27 14.98
N PHE A 24 -24.90 14.02 14.11
CA PHE A 24 -24.30 14.68 12.97
C PHE A 24 -24.26 16.20 13.18
N ASN A 25 -23.05 16.74 13.07
CA ASN A 25 -22.81 18.16 13.03
C ASN A 25 -22.36 18.58 11.63
N PHE A 26 -22.70 19.81 11.29
CA PHE A 26 -22.41 20.38 9.99
C PHE A 26 -21.73 21.74 10.18
N ILE A 27 -20.58 21.90 9.55
CA ILE A 27 -19.79 23.15 9.64
C ILE A 27 -19.73 23.78 8.26
N LYS A 28 -20.12 25.05 8.19
CA LYS A 28 -19.89 25.90 7.03
C LYS A 28 -18.87 26.96 7.38
N ARG A 29 -17.78 27.05 6.62
CA ARG A 29 -16.79 28.14 6.77
C ARG A 29 -17.28 29.40 6.07
N GLY A 30 -17.25 30.51 6.78
CA GLY A 30 -17.71 31.79 6.23
C GLY A 30 -16.79 32.40 5.20
N ARG A 31 -15.49 32.01 5.17
CA ARG A 31 -14.49 32.58 4.26
C ARG A 31 -14.64 32.07 2.79
N ASP A 32 -14.87 30.79 2.63
CA ASP A 32 -14.83 30.10 1.33
C ASP A 32 -16.10 29.29 1.07
N ASN A 33 -17.08 29.38 1.96
CA ASN A 33 -18.31 28.57 1.94
C ASN A 33 -18.09 27.06 1.94
N SER A 34 -16.86 26.59 2.17
CA SER A 34 -16.60 25.15 2.28
C SER A 34 -17.41 24.55 3.42
N ARG A 35 -17.80 23.30 3.24
CA ARG A 35 -18.65 22.57 4.15
C ARG A 35 -17.95 21.29 4.59
N SER A 36 -18.25 20.87 5.81
CA SER A 36 -17.81 19.56 6.31
C SER A 36 -18.87 18.96 7.23
N ILE A 37 -18.95 17.65 7.22
CA ILE A 37 -19.83 16.90 8.11
C ILE A 37 -18.99 16.27 9.21
N ASN A 38 -19.47 16.42 10.44
CA ASN A 38 -18.73 15.94 11.62
C ASN A 38 -19.68 15.12 12.50
N PRO A 39 -19.79 13.80 12.24
CA PRO A 39 -20.49 12.93 13.18
C PRO A 39 -19.72 12.82 14.49
N VAL A 40 -20.49 12.75 15.59
CA VAL A 40 -19.96 12.56 16.93
C VAL A 40 -20.70 11.42 17.59
N PHE A 41 -19.99 10.37 17.95
CA PHE A 41 -20.54 9.21 18.64
C PHE A 41 -19.92 9.11 20.04
N LEU A 42 -20.61 8.45 20.95
CA LEU A 42 -20.07 8.16 22.28
C LEU A 42 -18.96 7.09 22.15
N LEU A 43 -17.92 7.26 22.94
CA LEU A 43 -16.88 6.27 23.16
C LEU A 43 -17.09 5.66 24.54
N SER A 44 -17.43 4.38 24.59
CA SER A 44 -17.78 3.70 25.82
C SER A 44 -16.53 3.35 26.65
N PRO A 45 -16.63 3.29 27.99
CA PRO A 45 -15.53 2.81 28.82
C PRO A 45 -15.07 1.40 28.41
N GLY A 46 -13.75 1.21 28.26
CA GLY A 46 -13.16 -0.05 27.84
C GLY A 46 -13.36 -0.40 26.35
N GLU A 47 -13.89 0.50 25.56
CA GLU A 47 -13.97 0.33 24.12
C GLU A 47 -12.59 0.39 23.49
N ARG A 48 -12.38 -0.40 22.43
CA ARG A 48 -11.16 -0.44 21.64
C ARG A 48 -11.54 -0.34 20.16
N ILE A 49 -10.79 0.47 19.43
CA ILE A 49 -11.00 0.74 18.00
C ILE A 49 -9.79 0.24 17.21
N TYR A 50 -10.04 -0.43 16.09
CA TYR A 50 -9.03 -1.01 15.21
C TYR A 50 -9.32 -0.64 13.76
N GLY A 51 -8.31 -0.68 12.89
CA GLY A 51 -8.46 -0.34 11.48
C GLY A 51 -7.75 0.96 11.11
N CYS A 52 -8.36 1.76 10.24
CA CYS A 52 -7.85 3.01 9.64
C CYS A 52 -6.70 2.81 8.64
N GLY A 53 -6.43 1.60 8.19
CA GLY A 53 -5.36 1.32 7.23
C GLY A 53 -4.05 0.91 7.87
N GLU A 54 -2.95 1.06 7.13
CA GLU A 54 -1.60 0.74 7.60
C GLU A 54 -1.08 1.84 8.53
N SER A 55 -1.49 1.78 9.76
CA SER A 55 -1.10 2.76 10.78
C SER A 55 0.01 2.22 11.66
N PHE A 56 1.13 2.90 11.67
CA PHE A 56 2.36 2.51 12.37
C PHE A 56 2.32 2.83 13.88
N THR A 57 1.30 3.54 14.33
CA THR A 57 1.05 3.90 15.72
C THR A 57 0.44 2.72 16.50
N SER A 58 -0.03 2.95 17.71
CA SER A 58 -0.67 1.91 18.52
C SER A 58 -1.84 1.25 17.78
N LEU A 59 -1.93 -0.08 17.87
CA LEU A 59 -2.97 -0.87 17.18
C LEU A 59 -4.39 -0.46 17.62
N ASN A 60 -4.59 -0.28 18.93
CA ASN A 60 -5.81 0.32 19.46
C ASN A 60 -5.78 1.83 19.23
N LYS A 61 -6.76 2.33 18.49
CA LYS A 61 -6.84 3.76 18.10
C LYS A 61 -7.45 4.67 19.16
N VAL A 62 -7.99 4.13 20.24
CA VAL A 62 -8.52 4.95 21.34
C VAL A 62 -7.42 5.82 21.95
N GLY A 63 -7.70 7.11 22.11
CA GLY A 63 -6.75 8.13 22.53
C GLY A 63 -5.93 8.73 21.38
N GLN A 64 -6.18 8.33 20.13
CA GLN A 64 -5.47 8.84 18.96
C GLN A 64 -6.37 9.70 18.08
N LYS A 65 -5.73 10.60 17.34
CA LYS A 65 -6.31 11.29 16.19
C LYS A 65 -5.61 10.76 14.94
N VAL A 66 -6.38 10.15 14.04
CA VAL A 66 -5.87 9.49 12.85
C VAL A 66 -6.24 10.33 11.62
N ASN A 67 -5.23 10.78 10.89
CA ASN A 67 -5.41 11.45 9.61
C ASN A 67 -5.53 10.40 8.49
N ILE A 68 -6.73 10.29 7.91
CA ILE A 68 -7.03 9.34 6.84
C ILE A 68 -6.85 10.08 5.52
N SER A 69 -5.61 10.22 5.12
CA SER A 69 -5.17 10.81 3.86
C SER A 69 -3.89 10.15 3.41
N VAL A 70 -3.81 9.84 2.12
CA VAL A 70 -2.61 9.23 1.53
C VAL A 70 -1.45 10.22 1.59
N VAL A 71 -0.35 9.81 2.17
CA VAL A 71 0.89 10.59 2.20
C VAL A 71 2.09 9.65 2.09
N ASP A 72 3.23 10.15 1.63
CA ASP A 72 4.51 9.47 1.78
C ASP A 72 5.11 9.85 3.15
N PRO A 73 5.05 8.98 4.17
CA PRO A 73 5.62 9.27 5.47
C PRO A 73 7.14 9.07 5.52
N GLN A 74 7.74 8.59 4.44
CA GLN A 74 9.17 8.20 4.36
C GLN A 74 9.56 7.16 5.42
N GLY A 75 8.65 6.22 5.70
CA GLY A 75 8.84 5.13 6.65
C GLY A 75 7.79 5.08 7.77
N PRO A 76 7.88 4.07 8.67
CA PRO A 76 6.91 3.83 9.74
C PRO A 76 7.16 4.67 11.01
N GLU A 77 7.92 5.76 10.91
CA GLU A 77 8.36 6.59 12.04
C GLU A 77 7.38 7.69 12.43
N THR A 78 6.35 7.90 11.63
CA THR A 78 5.35 8.96 11.83
C THR A 78 3.93 8.39 11.94
N ASP A 79 2.95 9.26 12.10
CA ASP A 79 1.52 8.91 12.03
C ASP A 79 0.96 9.02 10.60
N GLY A 80 1.78 9.39 9.62
CA GLY A 80 1.44 9.36 8.20
C GLY A 80 1.26 7.92 7.68
N MET A 81 0.50 7.76 6.60
CA MET A 81 0.19 6.45 6.04
C MET A 81 0.28 6.43 4.52
N TYR A 82 1.01 5.47 3.97
CA TYR A 82 0.96 5.14 2.53
C TYR A 82 -0.42 4.59 2.12
N LYS A 83 -1.07 3.86 3.04
CA LYS A 83 -2.29 3.09 2.81
C LYS A 83 -3.33 3.35 3.89
N PRO A 84 -3.83 4.59 4.01
CA PRO A 84 -4.96 4.87 4.89
C PRO A 84 -6.24 4.23 4.34
N VAL A 85 -7.11 3.80 5.23
CA VAL A 85 -8.40 3.23 4.88
C VAL A 85 -9.48 3.87 5.75
N PRO A 86 -10.54 4.46 5.17
CA PRO A 86 -11.59 5.13 5.92
C PRO A 86 -12.59 4.13 6.55
N PHE A 87 -12.05 3.09 7.17
CA PHE A 87 -12.79 2.03 7.85
C PHE A 87 -12.16 1.72 9.20
N TYR A 88 -13.00 1.56 10.19
CA TYR A 88 -12.62 1.06 11.52
C TYR A 88 -13.72 0.19 12.12
N PHE A 89 -13.36 -0.60 13.11
CA PHE A 89 -14.33 -1.37 13.89
C PHE A 89 -14.00 -1.35 15.38
N SER A 90 -15.03 -1.59 16.18
CA SER A 90 -15.00 -1.58 17.64
C SER A 90 -15.16 -3.00 18.21
N ASN A 91 -14.51 -3.26 19.36
CA ASN A 91 -14.78 -4.47 20.15
C ASN A 91 -16.19 -4.49 20.77
N ARG A 92 -17.01 -3.47 20.46
CA ARG A 92 -18.44 -3.42 20.83
C ARG A 92 -19.36 -3.97 19.74
N GLY A 93 -18.80 -4.64 18.72
CA GLY A 93 -19.57 -5.37 17.71
C GLY A 93 -20.14 -4.49 16.60
N TYR A 94 -19.45 -3.39 16.26
CA TYR A 94 -19.78 -2.58 15.09
C TYR A 94 -18.54 -2.18 14.30
N GLY A 95 -18.71 -1.99 12.98
CA GLY A 95 -17.74 -1.38 12.09
C GLY A 95 -18.34 -0.18 11.38
N PHE A 96 -17.52 0.78 11.00
CA PHE A 96 -17.91 2.00 10.31
C PHE A 96 -16.99 2.25 9.11
N PHE A 97 -17.58 2.35 7.92
CA PHE A 97 -16.88 2.69 6.70
C PHE A 97 -17.39 4.02 6.15
N MET A 98 -16.50 4.99 6.05
CA MET A 98 -16.76 6.29 5.43
C MET A 98 -16.52 6.17 3.93
N HIS A 99 -17.58 6.12 3.12
CA HIS A 99 -17.47 5.98 1.67
C HIS A 99 -17.19 7.34 1.02
N THR A 100 -16.04 7.89 1.31
CA THR A 100 -15.53 9.13 0.70
C THR A 100 -14.06 9.00 0.38
N SER A 101 -13.56 9.76 -0.58
CA SER A 101 -12.14 9.95 -0.85
C SER A 101 -11.64 11.35 -0.43
N ALA A 102 -12.51 12.19 0.10
CA ALA A 102 -12.09 13.46 0.69
C ALA A 102 -11.19 13.25 1.92
N PRO A 103 -10.25 14.16 2.20
CA PRO A 103 -9.46 14.09 3.41
C PRO A 103 -10.33 13.99 4.66
N THR A 104 -10.01 13.06 5.52
CA THR A 104 -10.80 12.75 6.72
C THR A 104 -9.88 12.63 7.93
N THR A 105 -10.34 13.08 9.08
CA THR A 105 -9.67 12.86 10.37
C THR A 105 -10.63 12.15 11.31
N ALA A 106 -10.17 11.06 11.91
CA ALA A 106 -10.90 10.34 12.96
C ALA A 106 -10.24 10.58 14.32
N ASP A 107 -10.97 11.20 15.23
CA ASP A 107 -10.54 11.47 16.61
C ASP A 107 -11.25 10.49 17.56
N PHE A 108 -10.53 9.52 18.05
CA PHE A 108 -11.04 8.46 18.91
C PHE A 108 -10.78 8.77 20.41
N GLY A 109 -11.22 9.92 20.85
CA GLY A 109 -11.08 10.31 22.25
C GLY A 109 -9.77 11.05 22.58
N ALA A 110 -8.97 11.44 21.60
CA ALA A 110 -7.76 12.23 21.81
C ALA A 110 -8.09 13.66 22.30
N SER A 111 -9.06 14.31 21.67
CA SER A 111 -9.53 15.66 22.07
C SER A 111 -10.61 15.61 23.14
N TYR A 112 -11.37 14.53 23.21
CA TYR A 112 -12.51 14.36 24.14
C TYR A 112 -12.66 12.88 24.51
N ILE A 113 -12.28 12.51 25.71
CA ILE A 113 -12.15 11.12 26.18
C ILE A 113 -13.41 10.28 25.94
N GLY A 114 -14.60 10.84 26.02
CA GLY A 114 -15.87 10.11 25.86
C GLY A 114 -16.47 10.19 24.47
N ALA A 115 -15.74 10.64 23.44
CA ALA A 115 -16.32 10.86 22.11
C ALA A 115 -15.42 10.40 20.97
N GLN A 116 -16.03 9.76 19.99
CA GLN A 116 -15.47 9.58 18.64
C GLN A 116 -15.95 10.74 17.78
N ARG A 117 -15.04 11.39 17.06
CA ARG A 117 -15.37 12.51 16.16
C ARG A 117 -14.76 12.23 14.79
N LEU A 118 -15.58 12.28 13.77
CA LEU A 118 -15.11 12.16 12.40
C LEU A 118 -15.22 13.53 11.72
N PHE A 119 -14.14 13.98 11.13
CA PHE A 119 -14.08 15.22 10.36
C PHE A 119 -13.92 14.85 8.90
N MET A 120 -15.03 14.86 8.17
CA MET A 120 -15.03 14.53 6.74
C MET A 120 -15.03 15.84 5.95
N GLY A 121 -14.05 16.00 5.06
CA GLY A 121 -13.93 17.15 4.17
C GLY A 121 -14.95 17.16 3.04
N ASP A 122 -16.09 16.50 3.22
CA ASP A 122 -17.11 16.33 2.20
C ASP A 122 -18.42 17.03 2.57
N GLU A 123 -19.22 17.39 1.55
CA GLU A 123 -20.58 17.95 1.71
C GLU A 123 -21.65 16.87 1.80
N VAL A 124 -21.30 15.64 1.43
CA VAL A 124 -22.17 14.47 1.49
C VAL A 124 -21.55 13.45 2.42
N MET A 125 -22.36 12.87 3.29
CA MET A 125 -21.97 11.77 4.13
C MET A 125 -22.58 10.48 3.61
N ASP A 126 -21.76 9.68 2.93
CA ASP A 126 -22.07 8.32 2.55
C ASP A 126 -21.26 7.36 3.45
N PHE A 127 -21.94 6.41 4.08
CA PHE A 127 -21.30 5.49 5.02
C PHE A 127 -22.04 4.17 5.14
N PHE A 128 -21.30 3.15 5.59
CA PHE A 128 -21.83 1.85 5.93
C PHE A 128 -21.56 1.54 7.39
N ILE A 129 -22.51 0.91 8.05
CA ILE A 129 -22.35 0.36 9.40
C ILE A 129 -22.52 -1.15 9.31
N PHE A 130 -21.55 -1.87 9.87
CA PHE A 130 -21.52 -3.32 9.94
C PHE A 130 -21.71 -3.76 11.40
N PHE A 131 -22.30 -4.94 11.62
CA PHE A 131 -22.56 -5.47 12.95
C PHE A 131 -22.11 -6.92 13.04
N GLY A 132 -21.58 -7.32 14.18
CA GLY A 132 -21.16 -8.68 14.49
C GLY A 132 -19.82 -8.76 15.20
N GLU A 133 -19.24 -9.93 15.23
CA GLU A 133 -17.88 -10.15 15.68
C GLU A 133 -16.87 -9.58 14.66
N PRO A 134 -15.62 -9.31 15.05
CA PRO A 134 -14.63 -8.73 14.14
C PRO A 134 -14.50 -9.41 12.77
N LYS A 135 -14.58 -10.74 12.74
CA LYS A 135 -14.52 -11.50 11.48
C LYS A 135 -15.74 -11.26 10.59
N ASP A 136 -16.94 -11.16 11.19
CA ASP A 136 -18.16 -10.88 10.45
C ASP A 136 -18.16 -9.46 9.89
N ILE A 137 -17.65 -8.50 10.66
CA ILE A 137 -17.51 -7.10 10.24
C ILE A 137 -16.53 -6.98 9.07
N LEU A 138 -15.38 -7.65 9.11
CA LEU A 138 -14.42 -7.66 8.02
C LEU A 138 -14.98 -8.33 6.76
N ASP A 139 -15.70 -9.44 6.90
CA ASP A 139 -16.35 -10.11 5.78
C ASP A 139 -17.41 -9.20 5.12
N GLN A 140 -18.27 -8.55 5.91
CA GLN A 140 -19.26 -7.60 5.41
C GLN A 140 -18.60 -6.39 4.73
N TYR A 141 -17.56 -5.82 5.33
CA TYR A 141 -16.81 -4.69 4.75
C TYR A 141 -16.17 -5.07 3.42
N THR A 142 -15.51 -6.22 3.37
CA THR A 142 -14.86 -6.69 2.14
C THR A 142 -15.85 -7.20 1.11
N HIS A 143 -17.06 -7.59 1.51
CA HIS A 143 -18.17 -7.85 0.57
C HIS A 143 -18.56 -6.57 -0.20
N VAL A 144 -18.58 -5.43 0.46
CA VAL A 144 -18.90 -4.14 -0.15
C VAL A 144 -17.74 -3.60 -0.99
N THR A 145 -16.50 -3.70 -0.48
CA THR A 145 -15.32 -3.06 -1.09
C THR A 145 -14.50 -3.99 -1.99
N GLY A 146 -14.79 -5.27 -1.97
CA GLY A 146 -14.08 -6.34 -2.66
C GLY A 146 -13.07 -7.07 -1.78
N LYS A 147 -12.90 -8.36 -2.00
CA LYS A 147 -11.96 -9.23 -1.31
C LYS A 147 -10.64 -9.34 -2.06
N SER A 148 -9.58 -9.66 -1.34
CA SER A 148 -8.30 -10.01 -1.97
C SER A 148 -8.45 -11.33 -2.72
N PRO A 149 -8.13 -11.40 -4.02
CA PRO A 149 -8.12 -12.67 -4.76
C PRO A 149 -7.02 -13.58 -4.23
N MET A 150 -7.21 -14.90 -4.37
CA MET A 150 -6.14 -15.86 -4.07
C MET A 150 -4.96 -15.64 -5.00
N LEU A 151 -3.76 -15.68 -4.44
CA LEU A 151 -2.52 -15.47 -5.16
C LEU A 151 -1.85 -16.80 -5.52
N PRO A 152 -1.02 -16.85 -6.60
CA PRO A 152 -0.24 -18.01 -6.94
C PRO A 152 0.70 -18.45 -5.81
N LEU A 153 0.92 -19.76 -5.69
CA LEU A 153 1.71 -20.34 -4.61
C LEU A 153 3.13 -19.75 -4.52
N TRP A 154 3.79 -19.54 -5.65
CA TRP A 154 5.15 -19.01 -5.71
C TRP A 154 5.27 -17.59 -5.06
N THR A 155 4.19 -16.82 -5.01
CA THR A 155 4.23 -15.48 -4.40
C THR A 155 4.51 -15.53 -2.90
N PHE A 156 4.11 -16.59 -2.23
CA PHE A 156 4.30 -16.80 -0.79
C PHE A 156 5.72 -17.24 -0.42
N GLY A 157 6.56 -17.54 -1.41
CA GLY A 157 7.95 -17.90 -1.20
C GLY A 157 8.85 -16.70 -0.85
N THR A 158 10.15 -16.90 -0.95
CA THR A 158 11.14 -15.87 -0.64
C THR A 158 11.44 -15.02 -1.88
N TRP A 159 11.37 -13.70 -1.71
CA TRP A 159 11.75 -12.72 -2.71
C TRP A 159 13.11 -12.13 -2.35
N MET A 160 14.05 -12.18 -3.29
CA MET A 160 15.38 -11.61 -3.10
C MET A 160 15.54 -10.34 -3.91
N SER A 161 15.97 -9.30 -3.24
CA SER A 161 16.24 -7.98 -3.79
C SER A 161 17.23 -7.23 -2.90
N ARG A 162 17.74 -6.16 -3.44
CA ARG A 162 18.35 -5.02 -2.72
C ARG A 162 17.91 -3.75 -3.44
N ILE A 163 18.38 -2.57 -3.07
CA ILE A 163 17.96 -1.32 -3.72
C ILE A 163 18.01 -1.45 -5.24
N SER A 164 19.07 -2.03 -5.84
CA SER A 164 18.96 -2.52 -7.22
C SER A 164 20.03 -3.54 -7.58
N TYR A 165 19.67 -4.44 -8.50
CA TYR A 165 20.60 -5.21 -9.33
C TYR A 165 20.70 -4.48 -10.66
N PHE A 166 21.91 -4.07 -11.04
CA PHE A 166 22.13 -3.16 -12.15
C PHE A 166 22.42 -3.85 -13.49
N SER A 167 22.50 -5.19 -13.53
CA SER A 167 22.80 -5.91 -14.75
C SER A 167 22.20 -7.31 -14.81
N GLN A 168 22.06 -7.81 -16.04
CA GLN A 168 21.68 -9.20 -16.30
C GLN A 168 22.62 -10.19 -15.60
N LYS A 169 23.94 -9.94 -15.67
CA LYS A 169 24.94 -10.79 -15.02
C LYS A 169 24.73 -10.87 -13.52
N GLU A 170 24.51 -9.74 -12.89
CA GLU A 170 24.30 -9.64 -11.44
C GLU A 170 23.03 -10.39 -11.00
N GLY A 171 21.89 -10.17 -11.68
CA GLY A 171 20.66 -10.87 -11.36
C GLY A 171 20.74 -12.39 -11.49
N LEU A 172 21.43 -12.88 -12.52
CA LEU A 172 21.68 -14.33 -12.71
C LEU A 172 22.63 -14.87 -11.62
N GLU A 173 23.67 -14.12 -11.25
CA GLU A 173 24.59 -14.53 -10.20
C GLU A 173 23.86 -14.65 -8.84
N ILE A 174 22.99 -13.71 -8.49
CA ILE A 174 22.19 -13.80 -7.27
C ILE A 174 21.30 -15.05 -7.26
N ALA A 175 20.64 -15.37 -8.38
CA ALA A 175 19.84 -16.58 -8.51
C ALA A 175 20.70 -17.86 -8.28
N HIS A 176 21.87 -17.94 -8.89
CA HIS A 176 22.81 -19.03 -8.67
C HIS A 176 23.30 -19.13 -7.22
N GLN A 177 23.61 -17.99 -6.58
CA GLN A 177 24.06 -17.98 -5.19
C GLN A 177 22.96 -18.45 -4.23
N LEU A 178 21.70 -18.12 -4.47
CA LEU A 178 20.58 -18.66 -3.69
C LEU A 178 20.56 -20.21 -3.76
N ARG A 179 20.68 -20.78 -4.97
CA ARG A 179 20.71 -22.24 -5.16
C ARG A 179 21.95 -22.88 -4.56
N ASN A 180 23.13 -22.29 -4.75
CA ASN A 180 24.41 -22.79 -4.20
C ASN A 180 24.43 -22.80 -2.68
N ASN A 181 23.79 -21.82 -2.05
CA ASN A 181 23.64 -21.74 -0.61
C ASN A 181 22.42 -22.53 -0.08
N HIS A 182 21.72 -23.27 -0.94
CA HIS A 182 20.52 -24.04 -0.59
C HIS A 182 19.41 -23.20 0.06
N ILE A 183 19.28 -21.93 -0.35
CA ILE A 183 18.23 -21.03 0.14
C ILE A 183 17.03 -21.11 -0.80
N PRO A 184 15.88 -21.61 -0.34
CA PRO A 184 14.69 -21.64 -1.16
C PRO A 184 14.20 -20.21 -1.43
N ALA A 185 13.96 -19.90 -2.71
CA ALA A 185 13.48 -18.60 -3.16
C ALA A 185 12.78 -18.73 -4.53
N ASP A 186 11.80 -17.87 -4.77
CA ASP A 186 10.94 -17.90 -5.94
C ASP A 186 11.00 -16.64 -6.81
N VAL A 187 11.50 -15.51 -6.29
CA VAL A 187 11.48 -14.25 -7.03
C VAL A 187 12.81 -13.53 -6.94
N ILE A 188 13.28 -13.05 -8.09
CA ILE A 188 14.36 -12.05 -8.20
C ILE A 188 13.73 -10.72 -8.58
N HIS A 189 14.02 -9.69 -7.79
CA HIS A 189 13.47 -8.35 -8.00
C HIS A 189 14.59 -7.39 -8.45
N PHE A 190 14.38 -6.75 -9.60
CA PHE A 190 15.18 -5.64 -10.10
C PHE A 190 14.45 -4.33 -9.78
N ASP A 191 15.09 -3.51 -8.96
CA ASP A 191 14.56 -2.21 -8.53
C ASP A 191 14.95 -1.11 -9.55
N THR A 192 15.19 0.13 -9.15
CA THR A 192 15.33 1.33 -10.00
C THR A 192 16.35 1.21 -11.14
N GLY A 193 17.34 0.35 -11.01
CA GLY A 193 18.51 0.28 -11.90
C GLY A 193 18.35 -0.58 -13.17
N TRP A 194 17.18 -1.11 -13.50
CA TRP A 194 17.03 -1.90 -14.72
C TRP A 194 16.82 -1.07 -15.99
N PHE A 195 16.38 0.19 -15.87
CA PHE A 195 16.17 1.14 -16.97
C PHE A 195 17.49 1.60 -17.63
N GLY A 196 17.37 2.24 -18.78
CA GLY A 196 18.49 2.88 -19.46
C GLY A 196 19.23 3.88 -18.56
N VAL A 197 18.48 4.72 -17.86
CA VAL A 197 18.94 5.63 -16.81
C VAL A 197 18.19 5.29 -15.54
N ASP A 198 18.90 5.18 -14.43
CA ASP A 198 18.33 4.88 -13.11
C ASP A 198 17.20 5.87 -12.76
N TRP A 199 16.11 5.37 -12.21
CA TRP A 199 14.86 6.11 -11.89
C TRP A 199 14.05 6.65 -13.08
N GLN A 200 14.55 6.58 -14.32
CA GLN A 200 13.82 7.05 -15.50
C GLN A 200 12.98 5.91 -16.10
N CYS A 201 11.70 5.86 -15.75
CA CYS A 201 10.78 4.83 -16.23
C CYS A 201 10.56 4.93 -17.76
N ASP A 202 11.48 4.38 -18.55
CA ASP A 202 11.38 4.28 -20.00
C ASP A 202 10.80 2.94 -20.49
N TYR A 203 10.50 2.02 -19.56
CA TYR A 203 9.93 0.68 -19.80
C TYR A 203 10.75 -0.19 -20.75
N GLU A 204 12.06 0.07 -20.82
CA GLU A 204 13.02 -0.74 -21.57
C GLU A 204 14.20 -1.12 -20.70
N PHE A 205 14.67 -2.37 -20.83
CA PHE A 205 15.91 -2.75 -20.18
C PHE A 205 17.10 -1.99 -20.75
N SER A 206 18.01 -1.55 -19.90
CA SER A 206 19.26 -0.92 -20.30
C SER A 206 20.00 -1.79 -21.30
N LYS A 207 20.19 -1.31 -22.53
CA LYS A 207 20.86 -2.04 -23.62
C LYS A 207 22.31 -2.39 -23.31
N ASP A 208 22.95 -1.64 -22.43
CA ASP A 208 24.34 -1.85 -22.04
C ASP A 208 24.50 -2.90 -20.95
N ARG A 209 23.57 -2.95 -20.01
CA ARG A 209 23.64 -3.81 -18.83
C ARG A 209 22.79 -5.09 -18.95
N PHE A 210 21.81 -5.10 -19.83
CA PHE A 210 20.92 -6.24 -20.13
C PHE A 210 20.97 -6.53 -21.63
N LYS A 211 22.00 -7.27 -22.06
CA LYS A 211 22.25 -7.56 -23.49
C LYS A 211 21.18 -8.47 -24.11
N ASP A 212 20.63 -9.40 -23.31
CA ASP A 212 19.56 -10.33 -23.70
C ASP A 212 18.58 -10.48 -22.54
N PRO A 213 17.72 -9.47 -22.28
CA PRO A 213 16.80 -9.52 -21.16
C PRO A 213 15.79 -10.68 -21.28
N VAL A 214 15.32 -11.00 -22.48
CA VAL A 214 14.39 -12.11 -22.71
C VAL A 214 15.05 -13.45 -22.41
N GLY A 215 16.30 -13.64 -22.81
CA GLY A 215 17.10 -14.84 -22.47
C GLY A 215 17.34 -14.93 -20.96
N MET A 216 17.62 -13.81 -20.28
CA MET A 216 17.73 -13.76 -18.82
C MET A 216 16.42 -14.20 -18.14
N LEU A 217 15.28 -13.63 -18.53
CA LEU A 217 13.97 -13.96 -17.97
C LEU A 217 13.61 -15.44 -18.15
N LYS A 218 13.91 -16.00 -19.34
CA LYS A 218 13.72 -17.43 -19.60
C LYS A 218 14.64 -18.32 -18.75
N THR A 219 15.88 -17.90 -18.53
CA THR A 219 16.83 -18.62 -17.67
C THR A 219 16.36 -18.63 -16.24
N LEU A 220 16.00 -17.47 -15.70
CA LEU A 220 15.44 -17.37 -14.34
C LEU A 220 14.19 -18.25 -14.18
N LYS A 221 13.26 -18.19 -15.14
CA LYS A 221 12.05 -19.02 -15.11
C LYS A 221 12.37 -20.53 -15.13
N LYS A 222 13.34 -20.95 -15.96
CA LYS A 222 13.79 -22.35 -16.01
C LYS A 222 14.41 -22.81 -14.69
N GLU A 223 15.05 -21.91 -13.95
CA GLU A 223 15.63 -22.18 -12.63
C GLU A 223 14.62 -22.04 -11.49
N GLY A 224 13.34 -21.82 -11.81
CA GLY A 224 12.24 -21.70 -10.85
C GLY A 224 12.12 -20.32 -10.21
N PHE A 225 12.60 -19.28 -10.89
CA PHE A 225 12.43 -17.91 -10.43
C PHE A 225 11.45 -17.11 -11.30
N HIS A 226 10.59 -16.37 -10.66
CA HIS A 226 9.80 -15.28 -11.23
C HIS A 226 10.59 -13.98 -11.15
N THR A 227 10.26 -13.00 -12.01
CA THR A 227 10.95 -11.72 -12.05
C THR A 227 10.00 -10.57 -11.72
N CYS A 228 10.41 -9.71 -10.80
CA CYS A 228 9.74 -8.47 -10.45
C CYS A 228 10.53 -7.28 -10.98
N LEU A 229 9.84 -6.29 -11.57
CA LEU A 229 10.43 -5.03 -12.03
C LEU A 229 9.77 -3.84 -11.32
N TRP A 230 10.61 -2.90 -10.90
CA TRP A 230 10.19 -1.64 -10.29
C TRP A 230 9.77 -0.60 -11.33
N GLN A 231 8.81 0.24 -10.98
CA GLN A 231 8.45 1.46 -11.70
C GLN A 231 7.63 2.40 -10.81
N LEU A 232 7.43 3.65 -11.27
CA LEU A 232 6.61 4.68 -10.64
C LEU A 232 5.79 5.46 -11.69
N PRO A 233 4.72 6.20 -11.30
CA PRO A 233 3.81 6.86 -12.22
C PRO A 233 4.14 8.35 -12.47
N TYR A 234 5.39 8.78 -12.25
CA TYR A 234 5.84 10.17 -12.40
C TYR A 234 6.98 10.25 -13.41
N PHE A 235 6.95 11.28 -14.25
CA PHE A 235 7.91 11.42 -15.35
C PHE A 235 8.52 12.82 -15.31
N THR A 236 9.83 12.87 -15.07
CA THR A 236 10.58 14.13 -15.09
C THR A 236 10.74 14.67 -16.51
N PRO A 237 11.04 15.96 -16.69
CA PRO A 237 11.31 16.54 -18.01
C PRO A 237 12.43 15.86 -18.81
N LYS A 238 13.30 15.08 -18.15
CA LYS A 238 14.37 14.30 -18.79
C LYS A 238 13.89 12.95 -19.34
N ASN A 239 12.70 12.51 -18.95
CA ASN A 239 12.14 11.25 -19.44
C ASN A 239 11.67 11.40 -20.88
N ARG A 240 11.95 10.39 -21.72
CA ARG A 240 11.59 10.41 -23.14
C ARG A 240 10.09 10.52 -23.43
N TYR A 241 9.24 10.14 -22.49
CA TYR A 241 7.80 10.20 -22.61
C TYR A 241 7.19 11.49 -22.07
N PHE A 242 7.98 12.36 -21.44
CA PHE A 242 7.47 13.55 -20.78
C PHE A 242 6.64 14.44 -21.72
N HIS A 243 7.18 14.79 -22.87
CA HIS A 243 6.48 15.66 -23.85
C HIS A 243 5.21 14.98 -24.39
N GLU A 244 5.27 13.68 -24.72
CA GLU A 244 4.10 12.92 -25.15
C GLU A 244 2.99 12.98 -24.09
N LEU A 245 3.32 12.75 -22.82
CA LEU A 245 2.34 12.74 -21.72
C LEU A 245 1.72 14.12 -21.48
N VAL A 246 2.53 15.17 -21.58
CA VAL A 246 2.10 16.55 -21.34
C VAL A 246 1.29 17.10 -22.51
N ASP A 247 1.77 16.93 -23.74
CA ASP A 247 1.20 17.52 -24.95
C ASP A 247 -0.12 16.83 -25.35
N GLU A 248 -0.22 15.54 -25.07
CA GLU A 248 -1.42 14.76 -25.34
C GLU A 248 -2.46 14.74 -24.21
N GLY A 249 -2.23 15.52 -23.14
CA GLY A 249 -3.16 15.68 -22.03
C GLY A 249 -3.32 14.44 -21.15
N MET A 250 -2.25 13.64 -21.01
CA MET A 250 -2.21 12.43 -20.20
C MET A 250 -1.67 12.67 -18.78
N ALA A 251 -1.08 13.85 -18.53
CA ALA A 251 -0.58 14.27 -17.23
C ALA A 251 -1.59 15.16 -16.50
N VAL A 252 -1.68 15.00 -15.18
CA VAL A 252 -2.46 15.89 -14.32
C VAL A 252 -1.89 17.30 -14.37
N ARG A 253 -2.75 18.30 -14.49
CA ARG A 253 -2.39 19.73 -14.42
C ARG A 253 -3.05 20.37 -13.22
N ASN A 254 -2.35 21.33 -12.62
CA ASN A 254 -2.90 22.19 -11.60
C ASN A 254 -4.00 23.10 -12.21
N ALA A 255 -4.82 23.70 -11.35
CA ALA A 255 -5.90 24.58 -11.79
C ALA A 255 -5.44 25.80 -12.62
N ASN A 256 -4.19 26.22 -12.49
CA ASN A 256 -3.57 27.27 -13.27
C ASN A 256 -2.94 26.77 -14.60
N GLY A 257 -3.07 25.49 -14.93
CA GLY A 257 -2.53 24.86 -16.13
C GLY A 257 -1.06 24.41 -16.06
N THR A 258 -0.36 24.66 -14.95
CA THR A 258 1.02 24.19 -14.73
C THR A 258 1.07 22.71 -14.33
N LEU A 259 2.25 22.10 -14.43
CA LEU A 259 2.50 20.77 -13.86
C LEU A 259 2.85 20.87 -12.37
N ASN A 260 2.61 19.78 -11.63
CA ASN A 260 3.04 19.68 -10.25
C ASN A 260 4.54 19.38 -10.20
N TYR A 261 5.31 20.20 -9.49
CA TYR A 261 6.77 20.05 -9.37
C TYR A 261 7.51 19.88 -10.70
N GLU A 262 6.95 20.41 -11.80
CA GLU A 262 7.47 20.26 -13.18
C GLU A 262 7.41 18.82 -13.72
N ASP A 263 6.93 17.84 -12.96
CA ASP A 263 6.81 16.44 -13.37
C ASP A 263 5.44 16.14 -14.01
N ALA A 264 5.44 15.23 -14.96
CA ALA A 264 4.23 14.66 -15.51
C ALA A 264 3.74 13.51 -14.62
N VAL A 265 2.76 13.79 -13.77
CA VAL A 265 2.03 12.78 -12.99
C VAL A 265 0.92 12.21 -13.87
N LEU A 266 0.87 10.89 -14.06
CA LEU A 266 -0.15 10.26 -14.90
C LEU A 266 -1.57 10.56 -14.40
N ASP A 267 -2.45 11.04 -15.25
CA ASP A 267 -3.88 11.14 -14.93
C ASP A 267 -4.56 9.77 -15.11
N LEU A 268 -4.56 8.96 -14.07
CA LEU A 268 -5.16 7.62 -14.09
C LEU A 268 -6.69 7.62 -13.96
N SER A 269 -7.34 8.80 -14.07
CA SER A 269 -8.75 8.93 -14.34
C SER A 269 -9.08 9.07 -15.84
N ASN A 270 -8.05 9.29 -16.66
CA ASN A 270 -8.14 9.43 -18.11
C ASN A 270 -8.00 8.06 -18.81
N PRO A 271 -9.01 7.57 -19.54
CA PRO A 271 -8.92 6.27 -20.23
C PRO A 271 -7.76 6.19 -21.23
N LYS A 272 -7.39 7.31 -21.89
CA LYS A 272 -6.24 7.35 -22.80
C LYS A 272 -4.93 7.09 -22.06
N THR A 273 -4.74 7.73 -20.89
CA THR A 273 -3.57 7.52 -20.04
C THR A 273 -3.50 6.09 -19.53
N ILE A 274 -4.63 5.54 -19.10
CA ILE A 274 -4.71 4.14 -18.65
C ILE A 274 -4.28 3.19 -19.77
N SER A 275 -4.80 3.36 -20.99
CA SER A 275 -4.45 2.50 -22.14
C SER A 275 -2.97 2.61 -22.47
N TRP A 276 -2.44 3.83 -22.58
CA TRP A 276 -1.03 4.08 -22.83
C TRP A 276 -0.13 3.37 -21.80
N TYR A 277 -0.48 3.50 -20.53
CA TYR A 277 0.27 2.92 -19.43
C TYR A 277 0.21 1.38 -19.42
N GLN A 278 -0.98 0.83 -19.63
CA GLN A 278 -1.20 -0.60 -19.72
C GLN A 278 -0.42 -1.24 -20.89
N ASP A 279 -0.30 -0.57 -22.01
CA ASP A 279 0.49 -1.03 -23.15
C ASP A 279 1.99 -1.16 -22.81
N LYS A 280 2.56 -0.20 -22.06
CA LYS A 280 3.95 -0.29 -21.60
C LYS A 280 4.17 -1.49 -20.68
N ILE A 281 3.27 -1.71 -19.74
CA ILE A 281 3.34 -2.84 -18.81
C ILE A 281 3.10 -4.16 -19.53
N ALA A 282 2.13 -4.24 -20.43
CA ALA A 282 1.84 -5.43 -21.22
C ALA A 282 3.07 -5.90 -22.04
N HIS A 283 3.84 -4.94 -22.56
CA HIS A 283 5.09 -5.25 -23.29
C HIS A 283 6.10 -5.98 -22.39
N LEU A 284 6.28 -5.56 -21.13
CA LEU A 284 7.18 -6.23 -20.18
C LEU A 284 6.68 -7.62 -19.78
N ILE A 285 5.39 -7.74 -19.50
CA ILE A 285 4.79 -9.03 -19.11
C ILE A 285 4.94 -10.06 -20.25
N LYS A 286 4.71 -9.66 -21.50
CA LYS A 286 4.90 -10.53 -22.69
C LYS A 286 6.35 -10.96 -22.91
N GLN A 287 7.33 -10.27 -22.35
CA GLN A 287 8.73 -10.69 -22.35
C GLN A 287 9.04 -11.77 -21.31
N GLY A 288 8.15 -11.99 -20.33
CA GLY A 288 8.30 -12.97 -19.26
C GLY A 288 8.41 -12.41 -17.84
N VAL A 289 8.17 -11.12 -17.67
CA VAL A 289 8.08 -10.48 -16.34
C VAL A 289 6.80 -10.95 -15.64
N SER A 290 6.89 -11.34 -14.38
CA SER A 290 5.75 -11.89 -13.62
C SER A 290 5.13 -10.86 -12.66
N VAL A 291 5.90 -9.87 -12.21
CA VAL A 291 5.47 -8.89 -11.21
C VAL A 291 5.89 -7.49 -11.59
N ILE A 292 5.00 -6.54 -11.36
CA ILE A 292 5.34 -5.11 -11.40
C ILE A 292 5.23 -4.52 -10.00
N LYS A 293 6.35 -3.99 -9.48
CA LYS A 293 6.34 -3.16 -8.26
C LYS A 293 5.75 -1.80 -8.60
N CYS A 294 4.69 -1.45 -7.90
CA CYS A 294 3.96 -0.20 -8.04
C CYS A 294 4.39 0.75 -6.93
N ASP A 295 5.54 1.38 -7.12
CA ASP A 295 6.08 2.28 -6.12
C ASP A 295 5.45 3.67 -6.20
N PHE A 296 5.50 4.42 -5.10
CA PHE A 296 4.86 5.73 -4.98
C PHE A 296 3.33 5.70 -5.18
N GLY A 297 2.77 6.76 -5.73
CA GLY A 297 1.33 6.97 -5.91
C GLY A 297 0.74 7.97 -4.91
N GLU A 298 1.52 8.48 -3.97
CA GLU A 298 1.11 9.39 -2.91
C GLU A 298 1.16 10.88 -3.34
N ALA A 299 1.92 11.21 -4.39
CA ALA A 299 2.15 12.59 -4.83
C ALA A 299 1.14 13.09 -5.89
N ALA A 300 -0.03 12.47 -5.98
CA ALA A 300 -1.09 12.97 -6.85
C ALA A 300 -1.51 14.40 -6.42
N PRO A 301 -1.54 15.41 -7.34
CA PRO A 301 -1.75 16.80 -6.97
C PRO A 301 -3.11 17.07 -6.32
N TYR A 302 -3.14 17.70 -5.15
CA TYR A 302 -4.38 18.12 -4.47
C TYR A 302 -5.14 19.23 -5.21
N ASP A 303 -4.44 20.14 -5.85
CA ASP A 303 -4.98 21.22 -6.66
C ASP A 303 -5.09 20.85 -8.15
N GLY A 304 -4.87 19.57 -8.47
CA GLY A 304 -4.97 19.02 -9.79
C GLY A 304 -6.40 19.00 -10.33
N LEU A 305 -6.51 19.16 -11.63
CA LEU A 305 -7.71 18.91 -12.41
C LEU A 305 -7.55 17.58 -13.14
N TYR A 306 -8.49 16.70 -12.93
CA TYR A 306 -8.46 15.34 -13.45
C TYR A 306 -9.52 15.12 -14.53
N ALA A 307 -9.28 14.22 -15.45
CA ALA A 307 -10.21 13.87 -16.53
C ALA A 307 -11.56 13.35 -16.02
N SER A 308 -11.61 12.84 -14.79
CA SER A 308 -12.86 12.47 -14.10
C SER A 308 -13.81 13.64 -13.86
N GLY A 309 -13.35 14.88 -14.04
CA GLY A 309 -14.08 16.10 -13.68
C GLY A 309 -14.03 16.44 -12.19
N LYS A 310 -13.33 15.64 -11.38
CA LYS A 310 -13.09 15.93 -9.96
C LYS A 310 -11.76 16.64 -9.75
N THR A 311 -11.68 17.38 -8.66
CA THR A 311 -10.42 18.01 -8.23
C THR A 311 -9.57 17.01 -7.46
N GLY A 312 -8.29 17.35 -7.27
CA GLY A 312 -7.38 16.58 -6.44
C GLY A 312 -7.83 16.41 -5.00
N PHE A 313 -8.74 17.24 -4.51
CA PHE A 313 -9.35 17.05 -3.21
C PHE A 313 -10.00 15.66 -3.02
N TYR A 314 -10.58 15.11 -4.10
CA TYR A 314 -11.13 13.76 -4.12
C TYR A 314 -10.21 12.74 -4.80
N GLU A 315 -9.52 13.16 -5.86
CA GLU A 315 -8.70 12.24 -6.67
C GLU A 315 -7.38 11.87 -6.02
N HIS A 316 -6.83 12.71 -5.14
CA HIS A 316 -5.57 12.41 -4.45
C HIS A 316 -5.63 11.07 -3.69
N ASN A 317 -6.64 10.86 -2.85
CA ASN A 317 -6.81 9.61 -2.11
C ASN A 317 -7.28 8.44 -2.97
N LEU A 318 -7.94 8.70 -4.11
CA LEU A 318 -8.34 7.67 -5.06
C LEU A 318 -7.20 7.23 -5.99
N TYR A 319 -6.16 8.04 -6.11
CA TYR A 319 -5.07 7.79 -7.05
C TYR A 319 -4.42 6.41 -6.86
N PRO A 320 -4.06 5.98 -5.64
CA PRO A 320 -3.53 4.65 -5.41
C PRO A 320 -4.45 3.52 -5.88
N LEU A 321 -5.76 3.65 -5.66
CA LEU A 321 -6.73 2.65 -6.12
C LEU A 321 -6.76 2.55 -7.65
N ARG A 322 -6.77 3.69 -8.36
CA ARG A 322 -6.71 3.73 -9.83
C ARG A 322 -5.40 3.16 -10.36
N TYR A 323 -4.30 3.50 -9.71
CA TYR A 323 -2.96 3.04 -10.03
C TYR A 323 -2.85 1.51 -9.91
N ASN A 324 -3.24 0.97 -8.77
CA ASN A 324 -3.24 -0.47 -8.53
C ASN A 324 -4.16 -1.20 -9.52
N GLN A 325 -5.35 -0.66 -9.79
CA GLN A 325 -6.29 -1.23 -10.74
C GLN A 325 -5.73 -1.29 -12.17
N ALA A 326 -5.17 -0.18 -12.66
CA ALA A 326 -4.63 -0.10 -14.01
C ALA A 326 -3.51 -1.12 -14.23
N LEU A 327 -2.58 -1.22 -13.27
CA LEU A 327 -1.47 -2.17 -13.32
C LEU A 327 -1.92 -3.62 -13.15
N TRP A 328 -2.82 -3.88 -12.20
CA TRP A 328 -3.38 -5.21 -12.00
C TRP A 328 -4.04 -5.75 -13.28
N GLN A 329 -4.84 -4.92 -13.94
CA GLN A 329 -5.50 -5.30 -15.20
C GLN A 329 -4.47 -5.61 -16.29
N ALA A 330 -3.43 -4.76 -16.45
CA ALA A 330 -2.38 -5.00 -17.44
C ALA A 330 -1.62 -6.30 -17.17
N VAL A 331 -1.23 -6.52 -15.92
CA VAL A 331 -0.47 -7.72 -15.52
C VAL A 331 -1.31 -8.99 -15.71
N LYS A 332 -2.55 -9.01 -15.18
CA LYS A 332 -3.43 -10.18 -15.29
C LYS A 332 -3.80 -10.54 -16.72
N SER A 333 -4.11 -9.55 -17.55
CA SER A 333 -4.53 -9.81 -18.94
C SER A 333 -3.40 -10.28 -19.86
N ASN A 334 -2.15 -10.11 -19.46
CA ASN A 334 -1.00 -10.40 -20.31
C ASN A 334 -0.06 -11.47 -19.74
N SER A 335 -0.27 -11.95 -18.51
CA SER A 335 0.52 -13.02 -17.90
C SER A 335 -0.04 -14.40 -18.25
N GLU A 336 0.84 -15.40 -18.31
CA GLU A 336 0.45 -16.80 -18.47
C GLU A 336 -0.46 -17.22 -17.32
N GLU A 337 -1.52 -17.96 -17.62
CA GLU A 337 -2.53 -18.44 -16.66
C GLU A 337 -3.07 -17.37 -15.71
N GLN A 338 -2.88 -16.09 -16.05
CA GLN A 338 -3.22 -14.94 -15.20
C GLN A 338 -2.52 -14.96 -13.82
N GLU A 339 -1.34 -15.56 -13.74
CA GLU A 339 -0.58 -15.69 -12.49
C GLU A 339 0.22 -14.44 -12.10
N GLY A 340 0.39 -13.46 -13.00
CA GLY A 340 1.08 -12.24 -12.68
C GLY A 340 0.41 -11.45 -11.53
N VAL A 341 1.20 -10.73 -10.75
CA VAL A 341 0.74 -9.93 -9.61
C VAL A 341 1.38 -8.55 -9.61
N ILE A 342 0.86 -7.63 -8.82
CA ILE A 342 1.51 -6.36 -8.53
C ILE A 342 2.06 -6.36 -7.10
N TRP A 343 2.99 -5.44 -6.83
CA TRP A 343 3.57 -5.19 -5.51
C TRP A 343 3.50 -3.68 -5.24
N ALA A 344 2.46 -3.22 -4.53
CA ALA A 344 2.11 -1.81 -4.43
C ALA A 344 2.46 -1.17 -3.09
N ARG A 345 2.97 0.09 -3.10
CA ARG A 345 3.25 0.86 -1.89
C ARG A 345 1.99 1.53 -1.36
N SER A 346 1.34 2.34 -2.18
CA SER A 346 0.14 3.08 -1.79
C SER A 346 -1.14 2.31 -2.03
N ALA A 347 -2.18 2.61 -1.22
CA ALA A 347 -3.50 2.02 -1.37
C ALA A 347 -4.61 2.93 -0.80
N TRP A 348 -5.84 2.64 -1.19
CA TRP A 348 -7.08 3.16 -0.64
C TRP A 348 -8.09 2.04 -0.48
N ALA A 349 -9.24 2.30 0.19
CA ALA A 349 -10.32 1.33 0.29
C ALA A 349 -10.71 0.77 -1.09
N GLY A 350 -10.70 -0.55 -1.25
CA GLY A 350 -10.90 -1.24 -2.51
C GLY A 350 -9.63 -1.74 -3.18
N SER A 351 -8.45 -1.25 -2.79
CA SER A 351 -7.16 -1.73 -3.32
C SER A 351 -6.83 -3.16 -2.90
N GLN A 352 -7.46 -3.71 -1.87
CA GLN A 352 -7.31 -5.12 -1.49
C GLN A 352 -7.65 -6.10 -2.62
N ARG A 353 -8.42 -5.67 -3.62
CA ARG A 353 -8.69 -6.43 -4.84
C ARG A 353 -7.47 -6.59 -5.75
N TYR A 354 -6.44 -5.81 -5.52
CA TYR A 354 -5.24 -5.70 -6.36
C TYR A 354 -3.98 -5.94 -5.51
N PRO A 355 -3.83 -7.16 -4.93
CA PRO A 355 -2.67 -7.46 -4.10
C PRO A 355 -1.38 -7.57 -4.94
N LEU A 356 -0.23 -7.41 -4.30
CA LEU A 356 -0.06 -7.32 -2.86
C LEU A 356 0.56 -5.97 -2.47
N HIS A 357 0.78 -5.75 -1.17
CA HIS A 357 1.27 -4.46 -0.64
C HIS A 357 2.41 -4.68 0.35
N TRP A 358 3.26 -3.65 0.56
CA TRP A 358 4.33 -3.70 1.56
C TRP A 358 4.37 -2.44 2.44
N GLY A 359 5.12 -2.52 3.55
CA GLY A 359 5.18 -1.50 4.61
C GLY A 359 5.85 -0.17 4.26
N GLY A 360 6.48 -0.07 3.08
CA GLY A 360 7.25 1.12 2.69
C GLY A 360 8.68 1.08 3.20
N ASP A 361 9.28 2.25 3.41
CA ASP A 361 10.72 2.46 3.58
C ASP A 361 11.11 2.46 5.07
N ALA A 362 11.09 1.30 5.71
CA ALA A 362 11.38 1.17 7.14
C ALA A 362 12.83 1.55 7.49
N ALA A 363 13.01 2.26 8.61
CA ALA A 363 14.33 2.57 9.14
C ALA A 363 15.06 1.31 9.64
N THR A 364 16.37 1.33 9.53
CA THR A 364 17.28 0.25 9.95
C THR A 364 17.89 0.49 11.32
N ASN A 365 17.25 1.29 12.17
CA ASN A 365 17.70 1.56 13.52
C ASN A 365 16.67 1.09 14.55
N GLU A 366 17.12 0.87 15.77
CA GLU A 366 16.29 0.45 16.89
C GLU A 366 15.86 1.60 17.80
N VAL A 367 16.41 2.77 17.57
CA VAL A 367 16.17 3.93 18.43
C VAL A 367 14.72 4.35 18.31
N GLY A 368 13.97 4.21 19.38
CA GLY A 368 12.56 4.55 19.41
C GLY A 368 11.60 3.46 18.89
N SER A 369 12.08 2.25 18.64
CA SER A 369 11.27 1.11 18.16
C SER A 369 10.64 1.33 16.79
N VAL A 370 11.29 2.02 15.90
CA VAL A 370 10.65 2.71 14.80
C VAL A 370 10.49 1.80 13.60
N GLY A 371 11.57 1.18 13.10
CA GLY A 371 11.51 0.37 11.87
C GLY A 371 10.69 -0.92 12.04
N MET A 372 11.27 -1.94 12.67
CA MET A 372 10.65 -3.26 12.80
C MET A 372 9.31 -3.24 13.56
N LEU A 373 9.21 -2.47 14.66
CA LEU A 373 8.00 -2.37 15.44
C LEU A 373 6.92 -1.56 14.72
N GLY A 374 7.31 -0.52 14.00
CA GLY A 374 6.42 0.25 13.13
C GLY A 374 5.81 -0.64 12.04
N ASP A 375 6.63 -1.39 11.33
CA ASP A 375 6.18 -2.35 10.32
C ASP A 375 5.24 -3.42 10.90
N LEU A 376 5.57 -3.98 12.06
CA LEU A 376 4.70 -4.96 12.71
C LEU A 376 3.32 -4.35 13.02
N ARG A 377 3.27 -3.14 13.58
CA ARG A 377 2.01 -2.44 13.86
C ARG A 377 1.25 -2.11 12.58
N GLY A 378 1.97 -1.61 11.57
CA GLY A 378 1.42 -1.29 10.25
C GLY A 378 0.77 -2.49 9.59
N GLY A 379 1.48 -3.62 9.51
CA GLY A 379 0.96 -4.84 8.91
C GLY A 379 -0.27 -5.39 9.63
N LEU A 380 -0.24 -5.44 10.97
CA LEU A 380 -1.39 -5.86 11.78
C LEU A 380 -2.59 -4.91 11.60
N SER A 381 -2.36 -3.60 11.61
CA SER A 381 -3.41 -2.59 11.40
C SER A 381 -4.00 -2.68 9.98
N PHE A 382 -3.16 -2.95 8.98
CA PHE A 382 -3.57 -3.09 7.59
C PHE A 382 -4.43 -4.34 7.38
N GLY A 383 -4.04 -5.48 7.97
CA GLY A 383 -4.87 -6.68 7.97
C GLY A 383 -6.25 -6.43 8.60
N LEU A 384 -6.30 -5.73 9.74
CA LEU A 384 -7.55 -5.33 10.41
C LEU A 384 -8.33 -4.25 9.63
N SER A 385 -7.84 -3.82 8.47
CA SER A 385 -8.51 -2.90 7.53
C SER A 385 -8.98 -3.62 6.25
N GLY A 386 -9.01 -4.97 6.24
CA GLY A 386 -9.57 -5.80 5.16
C GLY A 386 -8.56 -6.19 4.07
N PHE A 387 -7.26 -6.13 4.34
CA PHE A 387 -6.20 -6.54 3.43
C PHE A 387 -5.56 -7.86 3.87
N SER A 388 -5.75 -8.92 3.09
CA SER A 388 -5.32 -10.27 3.45
C SER A 388 -3.82 -10.52 3.27
N PHE A 389 -3.15 -9.78 2.38
CA PHE A 389 -1.77 -10.04 1.98
C PHE A 389 -0.90 -8.81 2.15
N TRP A 390 0.20 -8.99 2.88
CA TRP A 390 1.12 -7.92 3.21
C TRP A 390 2.55 -8.44 3.34
N SER A 391 3.50 -7.56 3.11
CA SER A 391 4.93 -7.77 3.28
C SER A 391 5.59 -6.52 3.85
N HIS A 392 6.89 -6.60 4.06
CA HIS A 392 7.74 -5.48 4.45
C HIS A 392 9.18 -5.74 4.01
N ASP A 393 10.03 -4.74 4.11
CA ASP A 393 11.44 -4.84 3.77
C ASP A 393 12.21 -5.40 4.95
N MET A 394 12.46 -6.71 4.91
CA MET A 394 13.07 -7.46 5.99
C MET A 394 14.50 -6.98 6.26
N GLY A 395 14.73 -6.49 7.47
CA GLY A 395 15.96 -5.83 7.88
C GLY A 395 15.89 -4.30 7.84
N GLY A 396 14.83 -3.73 7.23
CA GLY A 396 14.68 -2.30 6.97
C GLY A 396 15.29 -1.88 5.64
N PHE A 397 14.92 -0.68 5.16
CA PHE A 397 15.21 -0.22 3.79
C PHE A 397 16.29 0.86 3.73
N VAL A 398 16.24 1.87 4.62
CA VAL A 398 16.86 3.19 4.40
C VAL A 398 18.39 3.15 4.37
N THR A 399 19.02 2.37 5.25
CA THR A 399 20.47 2.17 5.31
C THR A 399 20.80 0.71 5.51
N GLN A 400 22.08 0.34 5.39
CA GLN A 400 22.51 -1.02 5.71
C GLN A 400 22.04 -1.41 7.11
N SER A 401 21.33 -2.54 7.20
CA SER A 401 20.86 -3.08 8.48
C SER A 401 22.05 -3.57 9.33
N PRO A 402 22.11 -3.25 10.63
CA PRO A 402 22.98 -3.97 11.54
C PRO A 402 22.66 -5.47 11.53
N ASP A 403 23.68 -6.33 11.53
CA ASP A 403 23.51 -7.79 11.44
C ASP A 403 22.57 -8.34 12.53
N ASP A 404 22.67 -7.82 13.75
CA ASP A 404 21.82 -8.21 14.87
C ASP A 404 20.34 -7.85 14.64
N LEU A 405 20.08 -6.64 14.15
CA LEU A 405 18.72 -6.21 13.82
C LEU A 405 18.12 -7.06 12.69
N TYR A 406 18.87 -7.27 11.61
CA TYR A 406 18.42 -8.08 10.49
C TYR A 406 18.13 -9.52 10.93
N ARG A 407 19.01 -10.11 11.76
CA ARG A 407 18.81 -11.45 12.33
C ARG A 407 17.53 -11.56 13.16
N ARG A 408 17.24 -10.58 14.01
CA ARG A 408 15.98 -10.55 14.79
C ARG A 408 14.75 -10.33 13.92
N TRP A 409 14.92 -9.69 12.77
CA TRP A 409 13.83 -9.45 11.80
C TRP A 409 13.48 -10.71 11.00
N LEU A 410 14.40 -11.67 10.85
CA LEU A 410 14.16 -12.89 10.05
C LEU A 410 12.88 -13.64 10.44
N PRO A 411 12.63 -14.00 11.72
CA PRO A 411 11.40 -14.70 12.07
C PRO A 411 10.14 -13.93 11.73
N PHE A 412 10.11 -12.63 11.96
CA PHE A 412 8.98 -11.78 11.60
C PHE A 412 8.78 -11.76 10.08
N GLY A 413 9.85 -11.55 9.31
CA GLY A 413 9.79 -11.50 7.86
C GLY A 413 9.32 -12.83 7.24
N PHE A 414 9.88 -13.95 7.69
CA PHE A 414 9.52 -15.27 7.17
C PHE A 414 8.14 -15.77 7.61
N LEU A 415 7.61 -15.29 8.74
CA LEU A 415 6.26 -15.64 9.22
C LEU A 415 5.18 -14.66 8.75
N SER A 416 5.54 -13.60 8.04
CA SER A 416 4.57 -12.77 7.31
C SER A 416 3.98 -13.54 6.12
N SER A 417 2.84 -13.11 5.58
CA SER A 417 2.22 -13.78 4.43
C SER A 417 3.19 -13.84 3.24
N HIS A 418 3.85 -12.73 2.94
CA HIS A 418 4.86 -12.63 1.90
C HIS A 418 6.18 -12.17 2.48
N THR A 419 7.30 -12.64 1.93
CA THR A 419 8.64 -12.46 2.49
C THR A 419 9.57 -11.85 1.45
N ARG A 420 10.11 -10.66 1.70
CA ARG A 420 11.08 -10.01 0.83
C ARG A 420 12.30 -9.53 1.60
N ALA A 421 13.49 -9.98 1.19
CA ALA A 421 14.74 -9.33 1.53
C ALA A 421 14.93 -8.15 0.56
N HIS A 422 14.97 -6.92 1.08
CA HIS A 422 15.11 -5.70 0.28
C HIS A 422 15.61 -4.55 1.16
N GLY A 423 16.41 -3.65 0.60
CA GLY A 423 16.94 -2.48 1.29
C GLY A 423 18.35 -2.12 0.84
N ALA A 424 19.01 -1.23 1.58
CA ALA A 424 20.39 -0.88 1.32
C ALA A 424 21.32 -2.12 1.49
N PRO A 425 22.22 -2.38 0.52
CA PRO A 425 23.05 -3.58 0.53
C PRO A 425 24.07 -3.61 1.70
N PRO A 426 24.50 -4.81 2.14
CA PRO A 426 24.07 -6.11 1.63
C PRO A 426 22.74 -6.57 2.24
N THR A 427 21.87 -7.15 1.40
CA THR A 427 20.65 -7.85 1.83
C THR A 427 20.80 -9.36 1.66
N GLU A 428 21.73 -9.77 0.82
CA GLU A 428 22.05 -11.16 0.54
C GLU A 428 22.81 -11.80 1.73
N PRO A 429 22.30 -12.91 2.30
CA PRO A 429 22.84 -13.44 3.55
C PRO A 429 24.31 -13.88 3.48
N TRP A 430 24.77 -14.38 2.33
CA TRP A 430 26.17 -14.82 2.16
C TRP A 430 27.18 -13.65 2.17
N LEU A 431 26.74 -12.42 1.93
CA LEU A 431 27.60 -11.23 2.03
C LEU A 431 27.76 -10.74 3.46
N ILE A 432 26.85 -11.14 4.37
CA ILE A 432 26.89 -10.80 5.79
C ILE A 432 27.79 -11.78 6.54
N GLY A 433 27.68 -13.07 6.25
CA GLY A 433 28.54 -14.09 6.83
C GLY A 433 27.89 -15.47 6.93
N LYS A 434 28.70 -16.48 7.23
CA LYS A 434 28.23 -17.87 7.25
C LYS A 434 27.11 -18.09 8.26
N ASP A 435 27.27 -17.64 9.49
CA ASP A 435 26.28 -17.84 10.56
C ASP A 435 24.95 -17.14 10.25
N PHE A 436 25.01 -15.99 9.57
CA PHE A 436 23.82 -15.31 9.12
C PHE A 436 23.16 -16.07 7.98
N THR A 437 23.94 -16.58 7.02
CA THR A 437 23.44 -17.41 5.91
C THR A 437 22.71 -18.65 6.44
N ASP A 438 23.27 -19.32 7.44
CA ASP A 438 22.67 -20.51 8.04
C ASP A 438 21.36 -20.17 8.77
N ALA A 439 21.29 -19.04 9.48
CA ALA A 439 20.07 -18.57 10.13
C ALA A 439 18.98 -18.18 9.12
N PHE A 440 19.34 -17.47 8.05
CA PHE A 440 18.44 -17.08 6.97
C PHE A 440 17.88 -18.33 6.27
N ARG A 441 18.74 -19.30 5.92
CA ARG A 441 18.33 -20.57 5.32
C ARG A 441 17.35 -21.33 6.23
N THR A 442 17.65 -21.44 7.52
CA THR A 442 16.76 -22.10 8.49
C THR A 442 15.37 -21.47 8.51
N CYS A 443 15.29 -20.12 8.53
CA CYS A 443 14.00 -19.43 8.50
C CYS A 443 13.28 -19.62 7.13
N ALA A 444 14.03 -19.61 6.02
CA ALA A 444 13.47 -19.86 4.71
C ALA A 444 12.91 -21.28 4.60
N GLU A 445 13.69 -22.29 4.97
CA GLU A 445 13.25 -23.70 4.98
C GLU A 445 12.01 -23.92 5.85
N MET A 446 11.96 -23.31 7.03
CA MET A 446 10.78 -23.34 7.91
C MET A 446 9.55 -22.79 7.18
N LYS A 447 9.66 -21.65 6.48
CA LYS A 447 8.54 -21.09 5.72
C LYS A 447 8.04 -22.06 4.66
N TYR A 448 8.96 -22.68 3.90
CA TYR A 448 8.56 -23.65 2.86
C TYR A 448 7.95 -24.92 3.44
N GLN A 449 8.40 -25.37 4.60
CA GLN A 449 7.74 -26.47 5.32
C GLN A 449 6.32 -26.09 5.79
N LEU A 450 6.09 -24.83 6.15
CA LEU A 450 4.77 -24.31 6.54
C LEU A 450 3.90 -23.94 5.32
N MET A 451 4.40 -24.02 4.10
CA MET A 451 3.70 -23.55 2.91
C MET A 451 2.29 -24.16 2.74
N PRO A 452 2.06 -25.45 2.97
CA PRO A 452 0.70 -26.02 2.88
C PRO A 452 -0.27 -25.34 3.87
N TYR A 453 0.19 -25.03 5.09
CA TYR A 453 -0.59 -24.30 6.07
C TYR A 453 -0.84 -22.85 5.64
N VAL A 454 0.22 -22.12 5.26
CA VAL A 454 0.14 -20.72 4.82
C VAL A 454 -0.82 -20.58 3.65
N PHE A 455 -0.70 -21.45 2.64
CA PHE A 455 -1.54 -21.43 1.44
C PHE A 455 -3.02 -21.74 1.75
N THR A 456 -3.27 -22.68 2.67
CA THR A 456 -4.63 -22.98 3.14
C THR A 456 -5.25 -21.79 3.87
N GLN A 457 -4.49 -21.14 4.77
CA GLN A 457 -4.95 -19.92 5.45
C GLN A 457 -5.16 -18.78 4.48
N ALA A 458 -4.27 -18.58 3.51
CA ALA A 458 -4.42 -17.59 2.46
C ALA A 458 -5.73 -17.77 1.66
N LYS A 459 -6.11 -19.02 1.37
CA LYS A 459 -7.39 -19.33 0.72
C LYS A 459 -8.58 -18.93 1.60
N GLU A 460 -8.54 -19.25 2.89
CA GLU A 460 -9.58 -18.86 3.83
C GLU A 460 -9.69 -17.34 3.94
N CYS A 461 -8.54 -16.64 4.04
CA CYS A 461 -8.49 -15.18 4.10
C CYS A 461 -9.06 -14.54 2.83
N SER A 462 -8.70 -15.06 1.65
CA SER A 462 -9.24 -14.62 0.37
C SER A 462 -10.76 -14.81 0.27
N ASP A 463 -11.28 -15.95 0.71
CA ASP A 463 -12.71 -16.25 0.64
C ASP A 463 -13.56 -15.41 1.61
N LYS A 464 -13.02 -15.10 2.78
CA LYS A 464 -13.73 -14.43 3.88
C LYS A 464 -13.34 -12.96 4.08
N GLY A 465 -12.35 -12.45 3.35
CA GLY A 465 -11.84 -11.09 3.55
C GLY A 465 -11.14 -10.88 4.89
N LEU A 466 -10.50 -11.92 5.41
CA LEU A 466 -9.78 -11.90 6.68
C LEU A 466 -8.29 -11.55 6.49
N PRO A 467 -7.61 -11.08 7.55
CA PRO A 467 -6.16 -10.83 7.52
C PRO A 467 -5.36 -12.11 7.49
#